data_fc3a9e1d3a0dfe2b95f105f3d8d78cd1
#
_entry.id   fc3a9e1d3a0dfe2b95f105f3d8d78cd1
#
_cell.length_a   1.000
_cell.length_b   1.000
_cell.length_c   1.000
_cell.angle_alpha   90.00
_cell.angle_beta   90.00
_cell.angle_gamma   90.00
#
_symmetry.space_group_name_H-M   'P 1'
#
loop_
_entity.id
_entity.type
_entity.pdbx_description
1 polymer ?
#
loop_
_entity_poly.entity_id
_entity_poly.type
_entity_poly.pdbx_seq_one_letter_code
_entity_poly.pdbx_strand_id
1 'polypeptide(L)'
;MDWQPRALTLADQVTHAVSRWREPVAVTPRHLFVPRWWTANGGGWDLCDGPADVPGWLDAAYTDQTLVTQVGTVHADLARPGQQAAGRPASSSTLPSLAVQMYRHARITDGTDVLDVGTGSGYGTALLARRLGAQHVTSIDVDPYLTKASAERLDGIALHPQLVTCDATGPLPGDYDRIVSMTAVRPVPPSWLTALRPGGRLVTTITGTTAILTGDKLDDGRAFGRIERDWAGFMAVRHGPGYPPQPGDGCEELLNGDGEHVAPGRYPLVIPEDTWELRTMLSIEHPGIVSHHQPHSDGTATVWLVHADGSWARAEGEPGKAGPLVHQGGPRRLWDLIDGLRDRWLAEGAFPVYGAVAMIETDGTIRLARGAWRAAIR
;
A
#
# COMPACT_ATOMS: atom_id res chain seq x y z
N MET A 1 -7.57 31.97 -1.95
CA MET A 1 -6.45 30.99 -2.09
C MET A 1 -6.49 30.47 -3.51
N ASP A 2 -5.46 30.76 -4.31
CA ASP A 2 -5.42 30.39 -5.74
C ASP A 2 -4.79 28.99 -5.92
N TRP A 3 -5.62 27.97 -5.77
CA TRP A 3 -5.22 26.57 -5.87
C TRP A 3 -5.48 25.96 -7.26
N GLN A 4 -6.40 26.53 -8.03
CA GLN A 4 -6.86 25.97 -9.30
C GLN A 4 -5.73 25.79 -10.34
N PRO A 5 -4.82 26.74 -10.56
CA PRO A 5 -3.69 26.54 -11.49
C PRO A 5 -2.79 25.39 -11.07
N ARG A 6 -2.58 25.21 -9.75
CA ARG A 6 -1.77 24.11 -9.21
C ARG A 6 -2.44 22.75 -9.43
N ALA A 7 -3.78 22.66 -9.21
CA ALA A 7 -4.55 21.46 -9.46
C ALA A 7 -4.55 21.09 -10.95
N LEU A 8 -4.64 22.07 -11.85
CA LEU A 8 -4.56 21.86 -13.29
C LEU A 8 -3.17 21.33 -13.69
N THR A 9 -2.10 21.92 -13.16
CA THR A 9 -0.72 21.46 -13.39
C THR A 9 -0.55 20.02 -12.89
N LEU A 10 -1.04 19.70 -11.71
CA LEU A 10 -1.02 18.32 -11.18
C LEU A 10 -1.79 17.37 -12.09
N ALA A 11 -2.99 17.75 -12.54
CA ALA A 11 -3.79 16.93 -13.44
C ALA A 11 -3.04 16.63 -14.76
N ASP A 12 -2.33 17.62 -15.33
CA ASP A 12 -1.51 17.44 -16.54
C ASP A 12 -0.28 16.54 -16.31
N GLN A 13 0.25 16.51 -15.09
CA GLN A 13 1.37 15.64 -14.73
C GLN A 13 0.95 14.18 -14.52
N VAL A 14 -0.21 13.95 -13.90
CA VAL A 14 -0.62 12.60 -13.47
C VAL A 14 -1.61 11.92 -14.40
N THR A 15 -2.09 12.63 -15.44
CA THR A 15 -3.03 12.09 -16.41
C THR A 15 -2.64 12.45 -17.83
N HIS A 16 -3.05 11.61 -18.79
CA HIS A 16 -2.98 11.98 -20.21
C HIS A 16 -4.05 13.02 -20.55
N ALA A 17 -3.80 13.90 -21.52
CA ALA A 17 -4.69 15.01 -21.90
C ALA A 17 -6.14 14.60 -22.23
N VAL A 18 -6.34 13.38 -22.77
CA VAL A 18 -7.66 12.82 -23.09
C VAL A 18 -8.21 11.89 -22.00
N SER A 19 -7.54 11.83 -20.86
CA SER A 19 -7.99 10.99 -19.72
C SER A 19 -9.26 11.54 -19.10
N ARG A 20 -10.23 10.67 -18.87
CA ARG A 20 -11.46 11.02 -18.12
C ARG A 20 -11.20 11.32 -16.63
N TRP A 21 -9.98 11.09 -16.15
CA TRP A 21 -9.56 11.43 -14.78
C TRP A 21 -8.91 12.82 -14.69
N ARG A 22 -8.58 13.45 -15.82
CA ARG A 22 -7.94 14.77 -15.84
C ARG A 22 -8.81 15.83 -15.18
N GLU A 23 -10.06 15.94 -15.59
CA GLU A 23 -10.98 16.92 -15.00
C GLU A 23 -11.26 16.67 -13.50
N PRO A 24 -11.60 15.44 -13.03
CA PRO A 24 -11.73 15.18 -11.61
C PRO A 24 -10.52 15.64 -10.77
N VAL A 25 -9.28 15.39 -11.24
CA VAL A 25 -8.07 15.85 -10.53
C VAL A 25 -7.95 17.38 -10.56
N ALA A 26 -8.20 18.02 -11.71
CA ALA A 26 -8.07 19.47 -11.89
C ALA A 26 -9.05 20.29 -11.06
N VAL A 27 -10.26 19.75 -10.80
CA VAL A 27 -11.34 20.52 -10.12
C VAL A 27 -11.57 20.10 -8.67
N THR A 28 -10.81 19.10 -8.15
CA THR A 28 -10.93 18.68 -6.75
C THR A 28 -9.90 19.40 -5.87
N PRO A 29 -10.32 20.18 -4.87
CA PRO A 29 -9.42 20.93 -4.00
C PRO A 29 -8.72 20.01 -2.98
N ARG A 30 -7.63 19.33 -3.42
CA ARG A 30 -6.93 18.31 -2.61
C ARG A 30 -6.48 18.82 -1.26
N HIS A 31 -6.10 20.08 -1.15
CA HIS A 31 -5.65 20.68 0.12
C HIS A 31 -6.74 20.59 1.21
N LEU A 32 -8.03 20.66 0.88
CA LEU A 32 -9.12 20.50 1.86
C LEU A 32 -9.21 19.10 2.45
N PHE A 33 -8.67 18.09 1.75
CA PHE A 33 -8.63 16.70 2.20
C PHE A 33 -7.40 16.40 3.05
N VAL A 34 -6.42 17.31 3.10
CA VAL A 34 -5.18 17.15 3.87
C VAL A 34 -4.83 18.48 4.56
N PRO A 35 -5.64 18.92 5.54
CA PRO A 35 -5.34 20.17 6.27
C PRO A 35 -4.09 20.04 7.13
N ARG A 36 -3.78 18.81 7.60
CA ARG A 36 -2.59 18.49 8.36
C ARG A 36 -2.05 17.11 7.95
N TRP A 37 -0.73 16.94 8.03
CA TRP A 37 -0.07 15.68 7.71
C TRP A 37 1.21 15.50 8.50
N TRP A 38 1.73 14.28 8.50
CA TRP A 38 2.98 13.92 9.14
C TRP A 38 4.10 13.81 8.12
N THR A 39 5.27 14.34 8.44
CA THR A 39 6.50 14.19 7.64
C THR A 39 7.55 13.45 8.46
N ALA A 40 8.21 12.46 7.88
CA ALA A 40 9.25 11.68 8.55
C ALA A 40 10.47 12.56 8.86
N ASN A 41 11.06 12.41 10.05
CA ASN A 41 12.19 13.21 10.55
C ASN A 41 13.39 12.39 11.05
N GLY A 42 13.61 11.19 10.50
CA GLY A 42 14.78 10.35 10.83
C GLY A 42 14.67 9.51 12.11
N GLY A 43 13.62 9.67 12.91
CA GLY A 43 13.37 8.86 14.13
C GLY A 43 11.90 8.87 14.54
N GLY A 44 11.10 9.64 13.84
CA GLY A 44 9.67 9.82 14.11
C GLY A 44 9.00 10.63 13.02
N TRP A 45 7.95 11.35 13.40
CA TRP A 45 7.14 12.13 12.49
C TRP A 45 6.81 13.50 13.09
N ASP A 46 7.08 14.55 12.31
CA ASP A 46 6.74 15.93 12.64
C ASP A 46 5.40 16.32 12.01
N LEU A 47 4.59 17.07 12.75
CA LEU A 47 3.31 17.59 12.27
C LEU A 47 3.52 18.80 11.36
N CYS A 48 2.95 18.72 10.15
CA CYS A 48 2.77 19.86 9.26
C CYS A 48 1.33 20.39 9.38
N ASP A 49 1.19 21.70 9.60
CA ASP A 49 -0.10 22.39 9.75
C ASP A 49 -0.32 23.31 8.54
N GLY A 50 -1.17 22.89 7.60
CA GLY A 50 -1.42 23.61 6.35
C GLY A 50 -1.97 25.02 6.56
N PRO A 51 -3.02 25.24 7.37
CA PRO A 51 -3.52 26.58 7.69
C PRO A 51 -2.47 27.52 8.27
N ALA A 52 -1.45 27.03 8.98
CA ALA A 52 -0.37 27.85 9.53
C ALA A 52 0.70 28.21 8.48
N ASP A 53 0.87 27.39 7.43
CA ASP A 53 1.77 27.64 6.29
C ASP A 53 1.05 27.38 4.96
N VAL A 54 0.28 28.35 4.51
CA VAL A 54 -0.54 28.23 3.28
C VAL A 54 0.30 27.95 2.02
N PRO A 55 1.45 28.58 1.77
CA PRO A 55 2.30 28.25 0.64
C PRO A 55 2.78 26.78 0.67
N GLY A 56 3.35 26.33 1.77
CA GLY A 56 3.82 24.95 1.94
C GLY A 56 2.68 23.93 1.86
N TRP A 57 1.49 24.28 2.36
CA TRP A 57 0.30 23.44 2.23
C TRP A 57 -0.10 23.20 0.77
N LEU A 58 -0.19 24.29 -0.01
CA LEU A 58 -0.55 24.17 -1.44
C LEU A 58 0.54 23.44 -2.22
N ASP A 59 1.82 23.66 -1.90
CA ASP A 59 2.92 22.95 -2.53
C ASP A 59 2.84 21.44 -2.23
N ALA A 60 2.62 21.05 -0.97
CA ALA A 60 2.47 19.65 -0.59
C ALA A 60 1.21 19.01 -1.21
N ALA A 61 0.07 19.69 -1.14
CA ALA A 61 -1.21 19.15 -1.63
C ALA A 61 -1.24 18.97 -3.15
N TYR A 62 -0.54 19.80 -3.91
CA TYR A 62 -0.55 19.77 -5.37
C TYR A 62 0.75 19.24 -6.00
N THR A 63 1.58 18.58 -5.21
CA THR A 63 2.65 17.70 -5.68
C THR A 63 2.17 16.26 -5.72
N ASP A 64 2.63 15.47 -6.70
CA ASP A 64 2.30 14.05 -6.81
C ASP A 64 3.07 13.23 -5.76
N GLN A 65 2.60 13.32 -4.52
CA GLN A 65 3.17 12.63 -3.35
C GLN A 65 2.08 12.15 -2.40
N THR A 66 2.42 11.11 -1.63
CA THR A 66 1.58 10.63 -0.52
C THR A 66 1.79 11.53 0.70
N LEU A 67 0.68 11.95 1.33
CA LEU A 67 0.69 12.72 2.57
C LEU A 67 0.12 11.85 3.70
N VAL A 68 0.95 11.53 4.70
CA VAL A 68 0.55 10.66 5.82
C VAL A 68 -0.37 11.43 6.77
N THR A 69 -1.58 10.95 6.97
CA THR A 69 -2.60 11.62 7.80
C THR A 69 -2.79 10.98 9.17
N GLN A 70 -2.25 9.77 9.39
CA GLN A 70 -2.26 9.08 10.68
C GLN A 70 -0.97 8.28 10.86
N VAL A 71 -0.38 8.37 12.05
CA VAL A 71 0.77 7.55 12.48
C VAL A 71 0.38 6.84 13.78
N GLY A 72 0.52 5.52 13.81
CA GLY A 72 -0.01 4.72 14.92
C GLY A 72 -1.50 4.99 15.11
N THR A 73 -1.87 5.49 16.29
CA THR A 73 -3.26 5.89 16.62
C THR A 73 -3.48 7.40 16.54
N VAL A 74 -2.48 8.20 16.10
CA VAL A 74 -2.54 9.66 16.15
C VAL A 74 -2.88 10.23 14.77
N HIS A 75 -4.08 10.77 14.62
CA HIS A 75 -4.50 11.54 13.44
C HIS A 75 -3.82 12.91 13.43
N ALA A 76 -3.29 13.32 12.28
CA ALA A 76 -2.67 14.64 12.13
C ALA A 76 -3.65 15.78 12.44
N ASP A 77 -4.91 15.65 12.03
CA ASP A 77 -5.95 16.64 12.28
C ASP A 77 -6.23 16.90 13.78
N LEU A 78 -6.04 15.86 14.61
CA LEU A 78 -6.30 15.91 16.05
C LEU A 78 -5.03 16.18 16.86
N ALA A 79 -3.89 16.24 16.21
CA ALA A 79 -2.60 16.47 16.87
C ALA A 79 -2.47 17.93 17.36
N ARG A 80 -1.75 18.13 18.46
CA ARG A 80 -1.44 19.46 18.98
C ARG A 80 -0.32 20.09 18.17
N PRO A 81 -0.28 21.42 18.00
CA PRO A 81 0.86 22.11 17.38
C PRO A 81 2.20 21.68 18.02
N GLY A 82 3.17 21.32 17.19
CA GLY A 82 4.48 20.85 17.66
C GLY A 82 4.52 19.41 18.19
N GLN A 83 3.39 18.68 18.14
CA GLN A 83 3.36 17.26 18.52
C GLN A 83 4.17 16.44 17.52
N GLN A 84 4.94 15.49 18.04
CA GLN A 84 5.60 14.43 17.26
C GLN A 84 4.81 13.12 17.41
N ALA A 85 4.90 12.26 16.41
CA ALA A 85 4.36 10.92 16.46
C ALA A 85 5.46 9.88 16.23
N ALA A 86 5.26 8.70 16.80
CA ALA A 86 6.12 7.53 16.59
C ALA A 86 5.29 6.34 16.12
N GLY A 87 5.91 5.45 15.36
CA GLY A 87 5.26 4.26 14.84
C GLY A 87 5.05 4.30 13.32
N ARG A 88 4.21 3.39 12.84
CA ARG A 88 3.98 3.20 11.40
C ARG A 88 2.81 4.05 10.91
N PRO A 89 2.86 4.51 9.64
CA PRO A 89 1.70 5.12 8.99
C PRO A 89 0.48 4.19 9.04
N ALA A 90 -0.68 4.76 9.36
CA ALA A 90 -1.95 4.03 9.46
C ALA A 90 -3.05 4.64 8.57
N SER A 91 -2.87 5.87 8.07
CA SER A 91 -3.71 6.48 7.04
C SER A 91 -2.91 7.51 6.24
N SER A 92 -3.29 7.72 5.00
CA SER A 92 -2.69 8.75 4.14
C SER A 92 -3.67 9.27 3.08
N SER A 93 -3.34 10.41 2.51
CA SER A 93 -3.84 10.82 1.20
C SER A 93 -2.89 10.28 0.14
N THR A 94 -3.28 9.23 -0.55
CA THR A 94 -2.50 8.59 -1.61
C THR A 94 -2.07 9.60 -2.67
N LEU A 95 -0.88 9.43 -3.25
CA LEU A 95 -0.45 10.27 -4.37
C LEU A 95 -1.44 10.14 -5.53
N PRO A 96 -1.77 11.27 -6.19
CA PRO A 96 -2.81 11.30 -7.22
C PRO A 96 -2.58 10.38 -8.42
N SER A 97 -1.33 10.24 -8.88
CA SER A 97 -0.98 9.33 -9.98
C SER A 97 -1.33 7.89 -9.67
N LEU A 98 -1.05 7.43 -8.46
CA LEU A 98 -1.35 6.06 -8.02
C LEU A 98 -2.86 5.82 -7.87
N ALA A 99 -3.61 6.79 -7.32
CA ALA A 99 -5.06 6.70 -7.26
C ALA A 99 -5.67 6.56 -8.68
N VAL A 100 -5.26 7.39 -9.62
CA VAL A 100 -5.67 7.31 -11.03
C VAL A 100 -5.27 5.98 -11.66
N GLN A 101 -4.07 5.48 -11.37
CA GLN A 101 -3.59 4.18 -11.85
C GLN A 101 -4.49 3.03 -11.37
N MET A 102 -4.85 3.00 -10.08
CA MET A 102 -5.76 1.98 -9.54
C MET A 102 -7.14 2.04 -10.21
N TYR A 103 -7.69 3.24 -10.44
CA TYR A 103 -8.97 3.40 -11.14
C TYR A 103 -8.91 2.95 -12.61
N ARG A 104 -7.77 3.13 -13.28
CA ARG A 104 -7.56 2.62 -14.65
C ARG A 104 -7.51 1.11 -14.67
N HIS A 105 -6.83 0.46 -13.70
CA HIS A 105 -6.83 -0.99 -13.56
C HIS A 105 -8.23 -1.54 -13.26
N ALA A 106 -9.07 -0.78 -12.55
CA ALA A 106 -10.46 -1.13 -12.31
C ALA A 106 -11.36 -1.03 -13.56
N ARG A 107 -10.88 -0.42 -14.65
CA ARG A 107 -11.65 -0.21 -15.89
C ARG A 107 -13.01 0.44 -15.62
N ILE A 108 -12.99 1.51 -14.82
CA ILE A 108 -14.20 2.24 -14.46
C ILE A 108 -14.79 2.93 -15.69
N THR A 109 -16.08 2.70 -15.92
CA THR A 109 -16.88 3.30 -17.00
C THR A 109 -18.08 4.06 -16.44
N ASP A 110 -18.77 4.83 -17.29
CA ASP A 110 -19.95 5.57 -16.88
C ASP A 110 -21.05 4.60 -16.40
N GLY A 111 -21.77 4.97 -15.33
CA GLY A 111 -22.85 4.18 -14.76
C GLY A 111 -22.44 2.96 -13.94
N THR A 112 -21.13 2.76 -13.67
CA THR A 112 -20.68 1.69 -12.78
C THR A 112 -20.79 2.08 -11.31
N ASP A 113 -21.34 1.19 -10.47
CA ASP A 113 -21.32 1.32 -9.02
C ASP A 113 -19.98 0.84 -8.46
N VAL A 114 -19.32 1.70 -7.69
CA VAL A 114 -17.97 1.47 -7.18
C VAL A 114 -17.95 1.42 -5.67
N LEU A 115 -17.33 0.37 -5.11
CA LEU A 115 -16.87 0.35 -3.74
C LEU A 115 -15.42 0.81 -3.67
N ASP A 116 -15.18 1.89 -2.94
CA ASP A 116 -13.87 2.44 -2.60
C ASP A 116 -13.48 1.95 -1.20
N VAL A 117 -12.48 1.08 -1.11
CA VAL A 117 -12.03 0.47 0.16
C VAL A 117 -10.80 1.22 0.68
N GLY A 118 -10.95 1.82 1.86
CA GLY A 118 -9.95 2.68 2.47
C GLY A 118 -10.21 4.15 2.14
N THR A 119 -11.29 4.73 2.69
CA THR A 119 -11.69 6.14 2.52
C THR A 119 -10.52 7.10 2.81
N GLY A 120 -9.76 6.84 3.89
CA GLY A 120 -8.61 7.63 4.31
C GLY A 120 -8.94 9.11 4.42
N SER A 121 -8.25 9.96 3.65
CA SER A 121 -8.52 11.42 3.64
C SER A 121 -9.81 11.82 2.94
N GLY A 122 -10.41 10.94 2.12
CA GLY A 122 -11.59 11.20 1.28
C GLY A 122 -11.26 11.75 -0.12
N TYR A 123 -9.99 12.04 -0.43
CA TYR A 123 -9.62 12.60 -1.74
C TYR A 123 -9.90 11.63 -2.89
N GLY A 124 -9.57 10.34 -2.73
CA GLY A 124 -9.88 9.31 -3.73
C GLY A 124 -11.39 9.20 -3.99
N THR A 125 -12.19 9.15 -2.92
CA THR A 125 -13.64 9.15 -2.97
C THR A 125 -14.19 10.36 -3.72
N ALA A 126 -13.60 11.56 -3.51
CA ALA A 126 -13.99 12.78 -4.24
C ALA A 126 -13.71 12.67 -5.74
N LEU A 127 -12.56 12.09 -6.15
CA LEU A 127 -12.25 11.85 -7.56
C LEU A 127 -13.27 10.91 -8.21
N LEU A 128 -13.63 9.81 -7.53
CA LEU A 128 -14.66 8.87 -7.99
C LEU A 128 -16.02 9.54 -8.12
N ALA A 129 -16.45 10.29 -7.10
CA ALA A 129 -17.75 10.98 -7.09
C ALA A 129 -17.86 12.04 -8.19
N ARG A 130 -16.77 12.77 -8.48
CA ARG A 130 -16.75 13.71 -9.62
C ARG A 130 -16.79 13.00 -10.96
N ARG A 131 -16.16 11.83 -11.07
CA ARG A 131 -16.09 11.07 -12.31
C ARG A 131 -17.39 10.36 -12.65
N LEU A 132 -18.11 9.84 -11.66
CA LEU A 132 -19.26 8.94 -11.83
C LEU A 132 -20.60 9.54 -11.41
N GLY A 133 -20.56 10.56 -10.56
CA GLY A 133 -21.69 11.00 -9.74
C GLY A 133 -21.66 10.34 -8.37
N ALA A 134 -21.98 11.09 -7.33
CA ALA A 134 -21.87 10.65 -5.94
C ALA A 134 -22.75 9.42 -5.63
N GLN A 135 -23.89 9.27 -6.30
CA GLN A 135 -24.80 8.13 -6.15
C GLN A 135 -24.24 6.78 -6.56
N HIS A 136 -23.15 6.77 -7.35
CA HIS A 136 -22.48 5.56 -7.81
C HIS A 136 -21.24 5.18 -6.96
N VAL A 137 -21.00 5.89 -5.86
CA VAL A 137 -19.80 5.70 -5.03
C VAL A 137 -20.19 5.40 -3.59
N THR A 138 -19.78 4.23 -3.12
CA THR A 138 -19.75 3.89 -1.70
C THR A 138 -18.30 3.80 -1.27
N SER A 139 -17.90 4.49 -0.20
CA SER A 139 -16.56 4.40 0.36
C SER A 139 -16.61 3.90 1.79
N ILE A 140 -15.68 3.00 2.14
CA ILE A 140 -15.63 2.36 3.46
C ILE A 140 -14.27 2.54 4.12
N ASP A 141 -14.29 2.70 5.44
CA ASP A 141 -13.09 2.67 6.28
C ASP A 141 -13.44 2.03 7.63
N VAL A 142 -12.45 1.38 8.26
CA VAL A 142 -12.63 0.81 9.61
C VAL A 142 -12.61 1.89 10.68
N ASP A 143 -12.01 3.04 10.39
CA ASP A 143 -11.85 4.14 11.33
C ASP A 143 -13.03 5.12 11.25
N PRO A 144 -13.86 5.21 12.32
CA PRO A 144 -15.03 6.11 12.33
C PRO A 144 -14.65 7.60 12.26
N TYR A 145 -13.44 7.96 12.70
CA TYR A 145 -12.95 9.32 12.52
C TYR A 145 -12.74 9.66 11.04
N LEU A 146 -12.09 8.75 10.29
CA LEU A 146 -11.80 8.97 8.88
C LEU A 146 -13.08 9.07 8.04
N THR A 147 -14.08 8.20 8.27
CA THR A 147 -15.37 8.28 7.57
C THR A 147 -16.10 9.59 7.87
N LYS A 148 -16.12 10.03 9.14
CA LYS A 148 -16.74 11.28 9.54
C LYS A 148 -16.04 12.51 8.94
N ALA A 149 -14.71 12.60 9.11
CA ALA A 149 -13.93 13.74 8.61
C ALA A 149 -13.99 13.83 7.08
N SER A 150 -13.99 12.69 6.39
CA SER A 150 -14.15 12.66 4.93
C SER A 150 -15.54 13.08 4.48
N ALA A 151 -16.60 12.69 5.20
CA ALA A 151 -17.97 13.16 4.92
C ALA A 151 -18.05 14.69 5.02
N GLU A 152 -17.53 15.28 6.08
CA GLU A 152 -17.51 16.73 6.29
C GLU A 152 -16.75 17.47 5.16
N ARG A 153 -15.61 16.92 4.71
CA ARG A 153 -14.80 17.48 3.61
C ARG A 153 -15.52 17.40 2.26
N LEU A 154 -16.16 16.27 2.00
CA LEU A 154 -16.95 16.05 0.79
C LEU A 154 -18.17 16.97 0.74
N ASP A 155 -18.88 17.11 1.87
CA ASP A 155 -20.01 18.04 2.00
C ASP A 155 -19.57 19.49 1.71
N GLY A 156 -18.40 19.90 2.20
CA GLY A 156 -17.80 21.21 1.96
C GLY A 156 -17.54 21.54 0.47
N ILE A 157 -17.57 20.54 -0.41
CA ILE A 157 -17.45 20.70 -1.87
C ILE A 157 -18.68 20.18 -2.64
N ALA A 158 -19.81 20.04 -1.94
CA ALA A 158 -21.10 19.59 -2.46
C ALA A 158 -21.06 18.20 -3.13
N LEU A 159 -20.33 17.26 -2.56
CA LEU A 159 -20.31 15.85 -2.94
C LEU A 159 -20.85 14.99 -1.80
N HIS A 160 -21.81 14.13 -2.09
CA HIS A 160 -22.52 13.31 -1.08
C HIS A 160 -22.53 11.81 -1.47
N PRO A 161 -21.34 11.16 -1.61
CA PRO A 161 -21.29 9.72 -1.77
C PRO A 161 -21.69 9.01 -0.48
N GLN A 162 -21.99 7.73 -0.54
CA GLN A 162 -22.23 6.92 0.64
C GLN A 162 -20.91 6.62 1.35
N LEU A 163 -20.78 7.00 2.64
CA LEU A 163 -19.65 6.63 3.48
C LEU A 163 -20.13 5.71 4.60
N VAL A 164 -19.43 4.59 4.80
CA VAL A 164 -19.80 3.58 5.81
C VAL A 164 -18.57 3.20 6.64
N THR A 165 -18.72 3.26 7.95
CA THR A 165 -17.69 2.72 8.86
C THR A 165 -17.90 1.22 9.01
N CYS A 166 -17.00 0.41 8.43
CA CYS A 166 -17.02 -1.04 8.57
C CYS A 166 -15.64 -1.65 8.31
N ASP A 167 -15.43 -2.85 8.83
CA ASP A 167 -14.25 -3.66 8.50
C ASP A 167 -14.42 -4.25 7.09
N ALA A 168 -13.49 -3.93 6.19
CA ALA A 168 -13.50 -4.38 4.82
C ALA A 168 -13.34 -5.92 4.66
N THR A 169 -12.94 -6.64 5.71
CA THR A 169 -12.85 -8.10 5.69
C THR A 169 -14.14 -8.79 6.11
N GLY A 170 -15.10 -8.04 6.66
CA GLY A 170 -16.44 -8.48 7.01
C GLY A 170 -17.45 -8.33 5.88
N PRO A 171 -18.77 -8.44 6.19
CA PRO A 171 -19.83 -8.17 5.24
C PRO A 171 -19.77 -6.76 4.69
N LEU A 172 -19.93 -6.59 3.38
CA LEU A 172 -19.92 -5.29 2.70
C LEU A 172 -21.32 -4.71 2.52
N PRO A 173 -21.47 -3.37 2.45
CA PRO A 173 -22.78 -2.70 2.46
C PRO A 173 -23.44 -2.61 1.07
N GLY A 174 -23.44 -3.66 0.27
CA GLY A 174 -24.11 -3.69 -1.03
C GLY A 174 -23.40 -4.51 -2.09
N ASP A 175 -23.85 -4.37 -3.35
CA ASP A 175 -23.30 -5.07 -4.53
C ASP A 175 -22.76 -4.03 -5.52
N TYR A 176 -21.60 -4.33 -6.11
CA TYR A 176 -20.83 -3.38 -6.90
C TYR A 176 -20.35 -3.96 -8.22
N ASP A 177 -20.22 -3.10 -9.23
CA ASP A 177 -19.58 -3.45 -10.49
C ASP A 177 -18.04 -3.41 -10.36
N ARG A 178 -17.53 -2.59 -9.45
CA ARG A 178 -16.09 -2.41 -9.20
C ARG A 178 -15.80 -2.34 -7.70
N ILE A 179 -14.78 -3.05 -7.29
CA ILE A 179 -14.17 -2.89 -5.96
C ILE A 179 -12.75 -2.40 -6.17
N VAL A 180 -12.45 -1.18 -5.69
CA VAL A 180 -11.10 -0.61 -5.76
C VAL A 180 -10.60 -0.39 -4.35
N SER A 181 -9.49 -1.03 -4.01
CA SER A 181 -8.93 -0.91 -2.68
C SER A 181 -7.65 -0.09 -2.68
N MET A 182 -7.62 0.93 -1.85
CA MET A 182 -6.44 1.70 -1.49
C MET A 182 -5.79 1.14 -0.20
N THR A 183 -6.06 -0.15 0.08
CA THR A 183 -5.43 -0.94 1.13
C THR A 183 -4.96 -2.27 0.57
N ALA A 184 -3.99 -2.91 1.24
CA ALA A 184 -3.49 -4.23 0.85
C ALA A 184 -4.20 -5.33 1.64
N VAL A 185 -4.47 -6.46 0.99
CA VAL A 185 -5.15 -7.62 1.60
C VAL A 185 -4.32 -8.90 1.45
N ARG A 186 -4.55 -9.87 2.36
CA ARG A 186 -3.93 -11.19 2.27
C ARG A 186 -4.67 -12.19 3.18
N PRO A 187 -5.42 -13.14 2.59
CA PRO A 187 -5.85 -13.24 1.19
C PRO A 187 -6.88 -12.16 0.79
N VAL A 188 -7.52 -12.28 -0.38
CA VAL A 188 -8.67 -11.42 -0.71
C VAL A 188 -9.83 -11.81 0.19
N PRO A 189 -10.51 -10.86 0.87
CA PRO A 189 -11.68 -11.20 1.70
C PRO A 189 -12.78 -11.87 0.84
N PRO A 190 -13.34 -13.03 1.25
CA PRO A 190 -14.42 -13.69 0.50
C PRO A 190 -15.65 -12.81 0.30
N SER A 191 -15.91 -11.88 1.23
CA SER A 191 -17.00 -10.90 1.14
C SER A 191 -16.89 -10.00 -0.09
N TRP A 192 -15.67 -9.74 -0.60
CA TRP A 192 -15.49 -8.94 -1.82
C TRP A 192 -16.00 -9.68 -3.04
N LEU A 193 -15.73 -10.99 -3.14
CA LEU A 193 -16.26 -11.80 -4.23
C LEU A 193 -17.79 -11.91 -4.15
N THR A 194 -18.35 -11.95 -2.93
CA THR A 194 -19.81 -11.96 -2.74
C THR A 194 -20.42 -10.64 -3.20
N ALA A 195 -19.88 -9.50 -2.78
CA ALA A 195 -20.38 -8.16 -3.11
C ALA A 195 -20.09 -7.72 -4.56
N LEU A 196 -19.22 -8.42 -5.27
CA LEU A 196 -18.94 -8.13 -6.67
C LEU A 196 -20.03 -8.75 -7.55
N ARG A 197 -20.68 -7.96 -8.41
CA ARG A 197 -21.67 -8.44 -9.38
C ARG A 197 -21.03 -9.37 -10.40
N PRO A 198 -21.79 -10.27 -11.06
CA PRO A 198 -21.26 -11.06 -12.18
C PRO A 198 -20.60 -10.18 -13.23
N GLY A 199 -19.39 -10.55 -13.68
CA GLY A 199 -18.57 -9.74 -14.59
C GLY A 199 -17.98 -8.47 -13.97
N GLY A 200 -18.21 -8.24 -12.68
CA GLY A 200 -17.59 -7.15 -11.94
C GLY A 200 -16.10 -7.37 -11.76
N ARG A 201 -15.35 -6.28 -11.45
CA ARG A 201 -13.89 -6.29 -11.36
C ARG A 201 -13.39 -5.76 -10.03
N LEU A 202 -12.45 -6.47 -9.41
CA LEU A 202 -11.70 -5.98 -8.25
C LEU A 202 -10.29 -5.57 -8.62
N VAL A 203 -9.76 -4.58 -7.87
CA VAL A 203 -8.37 -4.13 -7.91
C VAL A 203 -7.89 -3.87 -6.49
N THR A 204 -6.78 -4.47 -6.12
CA THR A 204 -6.15 -4.30 -4.80
C THR A 204 -4.64 -4.55 -4.87
N THR A 205 -3.95 -4.43 -3.76
CA THR A 205 -2.57 -4.91 -3.62
C THR A 205 -2.50 -6.05 -2.60
N ILE A 206 -1.45 -6.84 -2.67
CA ILE A 206 -1.23 -7.97 -1.76
C ILE A 206 -0.34 -7.50 -0.60
N THR A 207 -0.78 -7.70 0.62
CA THR A 207 -0.03 -7.29 1.84
C THR A 207 1.40 -7.81 1.82
N GLY A 208 2.34 -6.93 2.15
CA GLY A 208 3.77 -7.23 2.20
C GLY A 208 4.45 -7.24 0.81
N THR A 209 3.71 -6.89 -0.25
CA THR A 209 4.22 -6.85 -1.63
C THR A 209 3.99 -5.48 -2.27
N THR A 210 4.50 -5.30 -3.49
CA THR A 210 4.15 -4.19 -4.38
C THR A 210 3.29 -4.65 -5.56
N ALA A 211 2.69 -5.83 -5.47
CA ALA A 211 1.92 -6.44 -6.54
C ALA A 211 0.48 -5.90 -6.58
N ILE A 212 0.09 -5.30 -7.70
CA ILE A 212 -1.30 -4.95 -7.98
C ILE A 212 -2.01 -6.19 -8.52
N LEU A 213 -3.02 -6.65 -7.81
CA LEU A 213 -3.89 -7.75 -8.20
C LEU A 213 -5.17 -7.22 -8.85
N THR A 214 -5.49 -7.73 -10.02
CA THR A 214 -6.79 -7.49 -10.68
C THR A 214 -7.51 -8.81 -10.88
N GLY A 215 -8.85 -8.81 -10.84
CA GLY A 215 -9.65 -10.00 -11.10
C GLY A 215 -11.07 -9.66 -11.54
N ASP A 216 -11.54 -10.29 -12.61
CA ASP A 216 -12.90 -10.20 -13.10
C ASP A 216 -13.69 -11.41 -12.55
N LYS A 217 -14.85 -11.17 -11.91
CA LYS A 217 -15.69 -12.21 -11.32
C LYS A 217 -16.26 -13.12 -12.39
N LEU A 218 -16.13 -14.41 -12.16
CA LEU A 218 -16.69 -15.49 -13.00
C LEU A 218 -18.07 -15.93 -12.47
N ASP A 219 -18.81 -16.67 -13.31
CA ASP A 219 -20.15 -17.18 -12.98
C ASP A 219 -20.14 -18.20 -11.82
N ASP A 220 -19.00 -18.87 -11.59
CA ASP A 220 -18.83 -19.83 -10.49
C ASP A 220 -18.44 -19.16 -9.15
N GLY A 221 -18.42 -17.84 -9.09
CA GLY A 221 -18.12 -17.05 -7.90
C GLY A 221 -16.64 -16.78 -7.66
N ARG A 222 -15.73 -17.43 -8.39
CA ARG A 222 -14.30 -17.12 -8.40
C ARG A 222 -14.03 -15.83 -9.15
N ALA A 223 -12.79 -15.33 -9.10
CA ALA A 223 -12.37 -14.27 -10.02
C ALA A 223 -11.06 -14.65 -10.72
N PHE A 224 -10.97 -14.29 -11.99
CA PHE A 224 -9.79 -14.52 -12.82
C PHE A 224 -9.17 -13.20 -13.28
N GLY A 225 -7.86 -13.11 -13.17
CA GLY A 225 -7.14 -11.91 -13.56
C GLY A 225 -5.64 -12.10 -13.56
N ARG A 226 -4.91 -11.13 -13.02
CA ARG A 226 -3.46 -11.17 -13.03
C ARG A 226 -2.84 -10.24 -11.98
N ILE A 227 -1.55 -10.45 -11.75
CA ILE A 227 -0.67 -9.42 -11.19
C ILE A 227 -0.30 -8.48 -12.33
N GLU A 228 -0.61 -7.20 -12.17
CA GLU A 228 -0.26 -6.19 -13.17
C GLU A 228 1.26 -6.00 -13.26
N ARG A 229 1.74 -5.36 -14.32
CA ARG A 229 3.16 -5.06 -14.47
C ARG A 229 3.57 -3.79 -13.74
N ASP A 230 2.60 -2.92 -13.54
CA ASP A 230 2.74 -1.78 -12.65
C ASP A 230 2.77 -2.27 -11.19
N TRP A 231 3.29 -1.46 -10.32
CA TRP A 231 3.44 -1.78 -8.90
C TRP A 231 2.88 -0.67 -8.02
N ALA A 232 2.41 -1.06 -6.85
CA ALA A 232 1.92 -0.19 -5.79
C ALA A 232 2.11 -0.86 -4.43
N GLY A 233 2.42 -0.07 -3.42
CA GLY A 233 2.43 -0.51 -2.04
C GLY A 233 1.40 0.26 -1.24
N PHE A 234 0.41 -0.43 -0.67
CA PHE A 234 -0.55 0.15 0.25
C PHE A 234 -0.37 -0.42 1.65
N MET A 235 -0.83 0.34 2.62
CA MET A 235 -0.99 -0.13 4.00
C MET A 235 -1.96 -1.32 4.02
N ALA A 236 -1.67 -2.35 4.85
CA ALA A 236 -2.55 -3.49 5.00
C ALA A 236 -3.92 -3.06 5.57
N VAL A 237 -4.98 -3.81 5.25
CA VAL A 237 -6.24 -3.69 5.98
C VAL A 237 -6.00 -3.91 7.47
N ARG A 238 -6.75 -3.19 8.29
CA ARG A 238 -6.69 -3.28 9.75
C ARG A 238 -8.09 -3.51 10.32
N HIS A 239 -8.13 -4.09 11.51
CA HIS A 239 -9.39 -4.44 12.20
C HIS A 239 -9.72 -3.47 13.34
N GLY A 240 -8.98 -2.35 13.46
CA GLY A 240 -9.12 -1.38 14.54
C GLY A 240 -8.24 -0.15 14.36
N PRO A 241 -8.05 0.66 15.42
CA PRO A 241 -7.39 1.96 15.32
C PRO A 241 -5.88 1.90 15.00
N GLY A 242 -5.23 0.75 15.17
CA GLY A 242 -3.80 0.59 14.92
C GLY A 242 -3.43 -0.80 14.42
N TYR A 243 -2.16 -0.99 14.10
CA TYR A 243 -1.61 -2.28 13.72
C TYR A 243 -1.08 -3.05 14.93
N PRO A 244 -1.16 -4.39 14.94
CA PRO A 244 -0.49 -5.19 15.95
C PRO A 244 1.05 -5.04 15.85
N PRO A 245 1.80 -5.34 16.93
CA PRO A 245 3.26 -5.41 16.87
C PRO A 245 3.75 -6.34 15.77
N GLN A 246 4.90 -6.01 15.18
CA GLN A 246 5.53 -6.87 14.16
C GLN A 246 6.57 -7.81 14.79
N PRO A 247 6.85 -8.96 14.14
CA PRO A 247 8.02 -9.74 14.48
C PRO A 247 9.27 -8.86 14.47
N GLY A 248 10.09 -8.96 15.51
CA GLY A 248 11.30 -8.14 15.66
C GLY A 248 11.14 -6.88 16.52
N ASP A 249 9.92 -6.40 16.78
CA ASP A 249 9.69 -5.32 17.73
C ASP A 249 10.17 -5.76 19.13
N GLY A 250 11.17 -5.07 19.69
CA GLY A 250 11.77 -5.39 20.99
C GLY A 250 12.80 -6.53 21.01
N CYS A 251 13.26 -7.02 19.86
CA CYS A 251 14.25 -8.09 19.74
C CYS A 251 15.69 -7.59 19.51
N GLU A 252 16.01 -6.36 19.88
CA GLU A 252 17.31 -5.72 19.60
C GLU A 252 18.52 -6.53 20.09
N GLU A 253 18.43 -7.14 21.30
CA GLU A 253 19.52 -7.97 21.86
C GLU A 253 19.77 -9.23 21.01
N LEU A 254 18.69 -9.88 20.55
CA LEU A 254 18.78 -11.07 19.69
C LEU A 254 19.40 -10.70 18.33
N LEU A 255 19.02 -9.56 17.80
CA LEU A 255 19.44 -9.09 16.48
C LEU A 255 20.91 -8.66 16.44
N ASN A 256 21.51 -8.30 17.58
CA ASN A 256 22.89 -7.86 17.71
C ASN A 256 23.84 -8.97 18.19
N GLY A 257 23.32 -10.14 18.54
CA GLY A 257 24.12 -11.29 18.96
C GLY A 257 24.88 -11.97 17.82
N ASP A 258 25.83 -12.84 18.17
CA ASP A 258 26.46 -13.73 17.20
C ASP A 258 25.48 -14.79 16.73
N GLY A 259 25.43 -15.00 15.41
CA GLY A 259 24.57 -16.02 14.82
C GLY A 259 25.09 -17.43 15.07
N GLU A 260 24.20 -18.43 15.11
CA GLU A 260 24.58 -19.85 15.08
C GLU A 260 25.36 -20.21 13.81
N HIS A 261 25.16 -19.43 12.76
CA HIS A 261 25.88 -19.54 11.49
C HIS A 261 26.35 -18.15 11.05
N VAL A 262 27.66 -18.05 10.80
CA VAL A 262 28.30 -16.81 10.34
C VAL A 262 29.09 -17.12 9.08
N ALA A 263 28.76 -16.43 7.99
CA ALA A 263 29.44 -16.62 6.71
C ALA A 263 29.35 -15.35 5.84
N PRO A 264 30.25 -15.15 4.87
CA PRO A 264 30.08 -14.12 3.86
C PRO A 264 28.87 -14.44 2.97
N GLY A 265 28.03 -13.44 2.69
CA GLY A 265 26.95 -13.54 1.72
C GLY A 265 27.49 -13.74 0.30
N ARG A 266 26.74 -14.45 -0.54
CA ARG A 266 27.19 -14.78 -1.92
C ARG A 266 27.13 -13.58 -2.87
N TYR A 267 26.28 -12.64 -2.59
CA TYR A 267 26.00 -11.45 -3.41
C TYR A 267 26.20 -10.17 -2.61
N PRO A 268 26.36 -9.01 -3.28
CA PRO A 268 26.39 -7.71 -2.60
C PRO A 268 25.20 -7.51 -1.65
N LEU A 269 25.40 -6.74 -0.59
CA LEU A 269 24.31 -6.41 0.33
C LEU A 269 23.12 -5.81 -0.45
N VAL A 270 21.92 -6.32 -0.20
CA VAL A 270 20.67 -5.83 -0.73
C VAL A 270 19.77 -5.37 0.41
N ILE A 271 19.11 -4.26 0.20
CA ILE A 271 18.07 -3.73 1.10
C ILE A 271 16.72 -4.14 0.50
N PRO A 272 15.98 -5.09 1.11
CA PRO A 272 14.71 -5.57 0.53
C PRO A 272 13.67 -4.46 0.35
N GLU A 273 13.69 -3.44 1.22
CA GLU A 273 12.79 -2.29 1.14
C GLU A 273 12.97 -1.51 -0.16
N ASP A 274 14.21 -1.40 -0.65
CA ASP A 274 14.55 -0.67 -1.87
C ASP A 274 14.46 -1.55 -3.12
N THR A 275 14.33 -2.87 -2.94
CA THR A 275 14.31 -3.86 -4.03
C THR A 275 12.94 -4.53 -4.12
N TRP A 276 11.98 -3.82 -4.69
CA TRP A 276 10.56 -4.17 -4.67
C TRP A 276 10.21 -5.54 -5.24
N GLU A 277 10.84 -5.94 -6.35
CA GLU A 277 10.63 -7.25 -6.95
C GLU A 277 11.10 -8.38 -6.03
N LEU A 278 12.29 -8.23 -5.44
CA LEU A 278 12.84 -9.20 -4.49
C LEU A 278 11.96 -9.30 -3.23
N ARG A 279 11.59 -8.14 -2.65
CA ARG A 279 10.67 -8.07 -1.50
C ARG A 279 9.34 -8.75 -1.81
N THR A 280 8.77 -8.51 -2.99
CA THR A 280 7.52 -9.12 -3.42
C THR A 280 7.65 -10.64 -3.50
N MET A 281 8.71 -11.16 -4.13
CA MET A 281 8.96 -12.60 -4.22
C MET A 281 9.20 -13.23 -2.85
N LEU A 282 9.99 -12.57 -1.99
CA LEU A 282 10.23 -13.01 -0.62
C LEU A 282 8.91 -13.13 0.15
N SER A 283 8.05 -12.12 0.08
CA SER A 283 6.75 -12.13 0.75
C SER A 283 5.80 -13.21 0.21
N ILE A 284 5.83 -13.52 -1.09
CA ILE A 284 4.95 -14.54 -1.68
C ILE A 284 5.43 -15.94 -1.33
N GLU A 285 6.73 -16.23 -1.47
CA GLU A 285 7.26 -17.58 -1.27
C GLU A 285 7.58 -17.89 0.20
N HIS A 286 7.91 -16.85 0.98
CA HIS A 286 8.31 -16.95 2.39
C HIS A 286 7.56 -15.93 3.24
N PRO A 287 6.23 -16.06 3.38
CA PRO A 287 5.40 -15.09 4.11
C PRO A 287 5.83 -14.96 5.58
N GLY A 288 5.61 -13.78 6.15
CA GLY A 288 5.89 -13.49 7.56
C GLY A 288 7.32 -13.05 7.85
N ILE A 289 8.23 -13.04 6.86
CA ILE A 289 9.55 -12.44 7.03
C ILE A 289 9.38 -10.91 6.98
N VAL A 290 9.84 -10.26 8.05
CA VAL A 290 9.91 -8.79 8.17
C VAL A 290 11.37 -8.38 8.02
N SER A 291 11.60 -7.35 7.22
CA SER A 291 12.94 -6.76 7.06
C SER A 291 13.00 -5.37 7.68
N HIS A 292 14.17 -5.05 8.22
CA HIS A 292 14.54 -3.74 8.73
C HIS A 292 15.93 -3.40 8.21
N HIS A 293 16.24 -2.13 8.03
CA HIS A 293 17.59 -1.72 7.70
C HIS A 293 18.00 -0.44 8.43
N GLN A 294 19.29 -0.30 8.65
CA GLN A 294 19.91 0.89 9.23
C GLN A 294 21.13 1.28 8.41
N PRO A 295 21.11 2.45 7.77
CA PRO A 295 22.30 3.00 7.13
C PRO A 295 23.26 3.57 8.19
N HIS A 296 24.57 3.46 7.95
CA HIS A 296 25.64 4.00 8.79
C HIS A 296 26.33 5.17 8.10
N SER A 297 26.98 6.04 8.89
CA SER A 297 27.66 7.23 8.40
C SER A 297 28.90 6.95 7.53
N ASP A 298 29.45 5.75 7.59
CA ASP A 298 30.59 5.27 6.79
C ASP A 298 30.21 4.71 5.43
N GLY A 299 28.91 4.73 5.08
CA GLY A 299 28.36 4.19 3.83
C GLY A 299 28.01 2.71 3.88
N THR A 300 28.22 2.04 5.01
CA THR A 300 27.72 0.67 5.24
C THR A 300 26.25 0.68 5.67
N ALA A 301 25.63 -0.48 5.66
CA ALA A 301 24.30 -0.67 6.22
C ALA A 301 24.21 -2.03 6.90
N THR A 302 23.33 -2.11 7.88
CA THR A 302 22.90 -3.37 8.48
C THR A 302 21.46 -3.65 8.06
N VAL A 303 21.23 -4.87 7.60
CA VAL A 303 19.90 -5.39 7.23
C VAL A 303 19.54 -6.55 8.14
N TRP A 304 18.37 -6.51 8.75
CA TRP A 304 17.82 -7.59 9.55
C TRP A 304 16.62 -8.22 8.85
N LEU A 305 16.54 -9.53 8.94
CA LEU A 305 15.35 -10.32 8.59
C LEU A 305 14.89 -11.05 9.83
N VAL A 306 13.61 -11.01 10.12
CA VAL A 306 13.03 -11.65 11.30
C VAL A 306 11.73 -12.35 10.93
N HIS A 307 11.48 -13.51 11.55
CA HIS A 307 10.24 -14.23 11.40
C HIS A 307 9.72 -14.72 12.76
N ALA A 308 8.40 -14.87 12.89
CA ALA A 308 7.74 -15.24 14.14
C ALA A 308 8.12 -16.65 14.67
N ASP A 309 8.71 -17.53 13.83
CA ASP A 309 9.20 -18.84 14.26
C ASP A 309 10.55 -18.78 15.00
N GLY A 310 11.10 -17.58 15.25
CA GLY A 310 12.40 -17.37 15.87
C GLY A 310 13.58 -17.37 14.90
N SER A 311 13.32 -17.53 13.59
CA SER A 311 14.37 -17.37 12.57
C SER A 311 14.76 -15.92 12.41
N TRP A 312 16.05 -15.66 12.27
CA TRP A 312 16.57 -14.33 12.02
C TRP A 312 17.85 -14.36 11.17
N ALA A 313 18.12 -13.25 10.52
CA ALA A 313 19.39 -12.98 9.86
C ALA A 313 19.77 -11.52 10.03
N ARG A 314 21.08 -11.24 10.17
CA ARG A 314 21.69 -9.92 10.13
C ARG A 314 22.80 -9.94 9.08
N ALA A 315 22.75 -9.00 8.16
CA ALA A 315 23.75 -8.83 7.12
C ALA A 315 24.34 -7.43 7.19
N GLU A 316 25.65 -7.34 7.25
CA GLU A 316 26.40 -6.08 7.38
C GLU A 316 27.36 -5.91 6.21
N GLY A 317 27.34 -4.74 5.58
CA GLY A 317 28.20 -4.46 4.45
C GLY A 317 27.86 -3.14 3.74
N GLU A 318 28.56 -2.89 2.66
CA GLU A 318 28.31 -1.73 1.81
C GLU A 318 27.35 -2.14 0.67
N PRO A 319 26.17 -1.45 0.54
CA PRO A 319 25.21 -1.79 -0.51
C PRO A 319 25.81 -1.77 -1.91
N GLY A 320 25.54 -2.84 -2.69
CA GLY A 320 26.03 -2.96 -4.07
C GLY A 320 27.50 -3.35 -4.24
N LYS A 321 28.27 -3.50 -3.16
CA LYS A 321 29.68 -3.94 -3.22
C LYS A 321 29.84 -5.41 -2.83
N ALA A 322 30.96 -5.78 -2.20
CA ALA A 322 31.26 -7.17 -1.82
C ALA A 322 30.14 -7.82 -0.98
N GLY A 323 30.14 -9.13 -0.89
CA GLY A 323 29.18 -9.87 -0.07
C GLY A 323 29.23 -9.41 1.40
N PRO A 324 28.06 -9.22 2.06
CA PRO A 324 28.00 -8.82 3.46
C PRO A 324 28.52 -9.94 4.37
N LEU A 325 28.92 -9.59 5.60
CA LEU A 325 29.00 -10.58 6.67
C LEU A 325 27.59 -10.89 7.16
N VAL A 326 27.22 -12.16 7.14
CA VAL A 326 25.87 -12.62 7.47
C VAL A 326 25.89 -13.47 8.73
N HIS A 327 25.14 -13.07 9.75
CA HIS A 327 24.83 -13.83 10.95
C HIS A 327 23.40 -14.36 10.85
N GLN A 328 23.18 -15.65 11.10
CA GLN A 328 21.85 -16.25 11.05
C GLN A 328 21.62 -17.18 12.24
N GLY A 329 20.39 -17.24 12.71
CA GLY A 329 19.94 -18.11 13.79
C GLY A 329 18.52 -18.59 13.64
N GLY A 330 18.15 -19.61 14.43
CA GLY A 330 16.83 -20.22 14.45
C GLY A 330 16.60 -21.27 13.35
N PRO A 331 15.34 -21.74 13.20
CA PRO A 331 15.00 -22.91 12.36
C PRO A 331 15.34 -22.75 10.86
N ARG A 332 15.32 -21.53 10.35
CA ARG A 332 15.55 -21.25 8.92
C ARG A 332 16.68 -20.27 8.73
N ARG A 333 17.42 -20.41 7.64
CA ARG A 333 18.47 -19.49 7.20
C ARG A 333 17.84 -18.42 6.30
N LEU A 334 17.42 -17.30 6.87
CA LEU A 334 16.60 -16.31 6.14
C LEU A 334 17.37 -15.59 5.04
N TRP A 335 18.69 -15.36 5.22
CA TRP A 335 19.51 -14.74 4.16
C TRP A 335 19.73 -15.69 2.98
N ASP A 336 19.85 -17.00 3.24
CA ASP A 336 19.97 -18.00 2.17
C ASP A 336 18.71 -18.03 1.27
N LEU A 337 17.53 -17.69 1.81
CA LEU A 337 16.31 -17.55 1.00
C LEU A 337 16.40 -16.36 0.04
N ILE A 338 16.93 -15.21 0.51
CA ILE A 338 17.20 -14.05 -0.36
C ILE A 338 18.21 -14.42 -1.45
N ASP A 339 19.31 -15.08 -1.10
CA ASP A 339 20.32 -15.50 -2.07
C ASP A 339 19.75 -16.49 -3.08
N GLY A 340 18.87 -17.41 -2.65
CA GLY A 340 18.16 -18.33 -3.56
C GLY A 340 17.22 -17.63 -4.55
N LEU A 341 16.53 -16.56 -4.10
CA LEU A 341 15.73 -15.72 -5.00
C LEU A 341 16.62 -14.98 -6.01
N ARG A 342 17.79 -14.51 -5.58
CA ARG A 342 18.76 -13.84 -6.47
C ARG A 342 19.35 -14.80 -7.50
N ASP A 343 19.67 -16.07 -7.11
CA ASP A 343 20.06 -17.11 -8.04
C ASP A 343 19.05 -17.27 -9.18
N ARG A 344 17.76 -17.33 -8.83
CA ARG A 344 16.67 -17.44 -9.81
C ARG A 344 16.61 -16.21 -10.71
N TRP A 345 16.65 -15.01 -10.10
CA TRP A 345 16.61 -13.77 -10.88
C TRP A 345 17.77 -13.69 -11.90
N LEU A 346 18.97 -14.08 -11.49
CA LEU A 346 20.14 -14.12 -12.39
C LEU A 346 20.00 -15.17 -13.50
N ALA A 347 19.39 -16.31 -13.20
CA ALA A 347 19.19 -17.39 -14.17
C ALA A 347 18.06 -17.08 -15.17
N GLU A 348 16.97 -16.45 -14.73
CA GLU A 348 15.77 -16.22 -15.53
C GLU A 348 15.64 -14.77 -16.06
N GLY A 349 16.47 -13.85 -15.57
CA GLY A 349 16.49 -12.42 -15.97
C GLY A 349 15.32 -11.58 -15.44
N ALA A 350 14.31 -12.19 -14.79
CA ALA A 350 13.18 -11.51 -14.18
C ALA A 350 12.45 -12.41 -13.19
N PHE A 351 11.77 -11.82 -12.23
CA PHE A 351 10.86 -12.58 -11.37
C PHE A 351 9.52 -12.86 -12.05
N PRO A 352 8.93 -14.04 -11.79
CA PRO A 352 7.70 -14.46 -12.48
C PRO A 352 6.43 -13.77 -11.98
N VAL A 353 6.46 -13.06 -10.86
CA VAL A 353 5.26 -12.51 -10.22
C VAL A 353 4.54 -11.50 -11.08
N TYR A 354 5.25 -10.55 -11.71
CA TYR A 354 4.63 -9.50 -12.52
C TYR A 354 4.16 -10.04 -13.86
N GLY A 355 2.87 -9.88 -14.13
CA GLY A 355 2.19 -10.45 -15.30
C GLY A 355 1.80 -11.93 -15.11
N ALA A 356 1.96 -12.52 -13.92
CA ALA A 356 1.41 -13.82 -13.59
C ALA A 356 -0.11 -13.78 -13.66
N VAL A 357 -0.72 -14.82 -14.20
CA VAL A 357 -2.18 -15.01 -14.09
C VAL A 357 -2.55 -15.31 -12.65
N ALA A 358 -3.72 -14.85 -12.25
CA ALA A 358 -4.25 -15.03 -10.91
C ALA A 358 -5.65 -15.62 -10.96
N MET A 359 -5.88 -16.70 -10.21
CA MET A 359 -7.21 -17.21 -9.89
C MET A 359 -7.46 -16.92 -8.41
N ILE A 360 -8.55 -16.21 -8.13
CA ILE A 360 -9.00 -15.93 -6.76
C ILE A 360 -10.14 -16.90 -6.49
N GLU A 361 -9.91 -17.82 -5.58
CA GLU A 361 -10.91 -18.84 -5.18
C GLU A 361 -12.01 -18.20 -4.32
N THR A 362 -13.14 -18.87 -4.17
CA THR A 362 -14.27 -18.35 -3.38
C THR A 362 -13.96 -18.14 -1.89
N ASP A 363 -12.92 -18.81 -1.37
CA ASP A 363 -12.40 -18.62 -0.01
C ASP A 363 -11.37 -17.46 0.10
N GLY A 364 -11.14 -16.78 -1.03
CA GLY A 364 -10.17 -15.66 -1.11
C GLY A 364 -8.74 -16.08 -1.42
N THR A 365 -8.41 -17.36 -1.43
CA THR A 365 -7.07 -17.86 -1.80
C THR A 365 -6.70 -17.40 -3.21
N ILE A 366 -5.50 -16.80 -3.36
CA ILE A 366 -5.00 -16.34 -4.65
C ILE A 366 -3.99 -17.37 -5.17
N ARG A 367 -4.30 -18.02 -6.31
CA ARG A 367 -3.39 -18.91 -7.01
C ARG A 367 -2.72 -18.17 -8.16
N LEU A 368 -1.40 -18.10 -8.15
CA LEU A 368 -0.60 -17.42 -9.16
C LEU A 368 0.10 -18.44 -10.05
N ALA A 369 0.20 -18.11 -11.35
CA ALA A 369 0.91 -18.93 -12.32
C ALA A 369 1.56 -18.10 -13.43
N ARG A 370 2.82 -18.42 -13.77
CA ARG A 370 3.52 -17.91 -14.96
C ARG A 370 4.60 -18.92 -15.40
N GLY A 371 4.51 -19.40 -16.64
CA GLY A 371 5.37 -20.51 -17.10
C GLY A 371 5.24 -21.72 -16.19
N ALA A 372 6.35 -22.19 -15.66
CA ALA A 372 6.41 -23.30 -14.70
C ALA A 372 6.16 -22.83 -13.24
N TRP A 373 6.31 -21.55 -12.95
CA TRP A 373 6.14 -21.03 -11.59
C TRP A 373 4.69 -21.06 -11.13
N ARG A 374 4.51 -21.48 -9.88
CA ARG A 374 3.21 -21.51 -9.18
C ARG A 374 3.39 -21.04 -7.76
N ALA A 375 2.42 -20.25 -7.26
CA ALA A 375 2.34 -19.85 -5.86
C ALA A 375 0.87 -19.81 -5.41
N ALA A 376 0.68 -19.91 -4.11
CA ALA A 376 -0.63 -19.74 -3.48
C ALA A 376 -0.50 -18.81 -2.26
N ILE A 377 -1.39 -17.82 -2.18
CA ILE A 377 -1.48 -16.86 -1.08
C ILE A 377 -2.78 -17.15 -0.35
N ARG A 378 -2.64 -17.47 0.92
CA ARG A 378 -3.74 -17.83 1.83
C ARG A 378 -3.80 -16.86 2.98
#